data_80555cdd63eda1bd99e1a8381d9ce506
#
_entry.id   80555cdd63eda1bd99e1a8381d9ce506
#
_cell.length_a   1.000
_cell.length_b   1.000
_cell.length_c   1.000
_cell.angle_alpha   90.00
_cell.angle_beta   90.00
_cell.angle_gamma   90.00
#
_symmetry.space_group_name_H-M   'P 1'
#
loop_
_entity.id
_entity.type
_entity.pdbx_description
1 polymer ?
#
loop_
_entity_poly.entity_id
_entity_poly.type
_entity_poly.pdbx_seq_one_letter_code
_entity_poly.pdbx_strand_id
1 'polypeptide(L)'
;MVKLALWASALLLATLPTISLTACAPHATTARSAQSQGAGPGGPFTLVNQDGRPVDQSVLKGKWSVVFFGYTFCPDFCPTTLTTLGKAMDQLGPKASDAQVVFITIDPERDNPAAMKSYISSRVFPKNILGLTGTPAQIAQVAKGYGVYYQKEGTGSTYTMDHSVALYLMDPSGAFHGVIPDGPPDLDAKQISAAMSGA
;
A
#
# COMPACT_ATOMS: atom_id res chain seq x y z
N MET A 1 22.90 -85.33 -13.53
CA MET A 1 23.70 -86.16 -12.65
C MET A 1 24.26 -85.29 -11.52
N VAL A 2 23.92 -85.69 -10.27
CA VAL A 2 24.80 -85.68 -9.07
C VAL A 2 25.21 -84.28 -8.58
N LYS A 3 25.09 -83.86 -7.34
CA LYS A 3 24.66 -84.23 -6.00
C LYS A 3 24.69 -82.97 -5.14
N LEU A 4 23.69 -82.73 -4.38
CA LEU A 4 23.69 -82.49 -2.93
C LEU A 4 24.99 -82.14 -2.22
N ALA A 5 25.00 -81.04 -1.45
CA ALA A 5 25.41 -81.04 -0.05
C ALA A 5 24.93 -79.84 0.71
N LEU A 6 24.11 -80.15 1.69
CA LEU A 6 23.69 -79.29 2.81
C LEU A 6 24.91 -79.07 3.74
N TRP A 7 25.09 -77.89 4.26
CA TRP A 7 25.66 -77.70 5.62
C TRP A 7 25.01 -76.50 6.28
N ALA A 8 24.29 -76.80 7.34
CA ALA A 8 23.75 -75.87 8.29
C ALA A 8 24.87 -75.45 9.25
N SER A 9 24.90 -74.20 9.60
CA SER A 9 25.51 -73.75 10.87
C SER A 9 24.83 -72.51 11.37
N ALA A 10 24.14 -72.69 12.48
CA ALA A 10 23.61 -71.67 13.35
C ALA A 10 24.77 -70.91 13.99
N LEU A 11 24.62 -69.59 14.27
CA LEU A 11 25.07 -69.04 15.56
C LEU A 11 24.79 -67.55 15.69
N LEU A 12 24.12 -67.28 16.80
CA LEU A 12 24.19 -66.14 17.72
C LEU A 12 23.68 -64.78 17.27
N LEU A 13 22.50 -64.51 17.81
CA LEU A 13 21.94 -63.18 18.15
C LEU A 13 22.91 -62.47 19.11
N ALA A 14 23.42 -61.32 18.71
CA ALA A 14 23.96 -60.32 19.61
C ALA A 14 23.02 -59.07 19.50
N THR A 15 22.14 -58.94 20.48
CA THR A 15 21.28 -57.76 20.65
C THR A 15 22.11 -56.64 21.28
N LEU A 16 22.47 -55.63 20.50
CA LEU A 16 23.00 -54.37 21.02
C LEU A 16 21.87 -53.42 21.28
N PRO A 17 21.73 -52.79 22.47
CA PRO A 17 20.72 -51.78 22.72
C PRO A 17 21.21 -50.47 22.03
N THR A 18 20.46 -50.03 21.06
CA THR A 18 20.62 -48.67 20.46
C THR A 18 20.10 -47.65 21.45
N ILE A 19 21.01 -46.94 22.09
CA ILE A 19 20.71 -45.75 22.86
C ILE A 19 20.36 -44.65 21.88
N SER A 20 19.06 -44.37 21.71
CA SER A 20 18.56 -43.22 20.97
C SER A 20 18.83 -41.95 21.78
N LEU A 21 19.89 -41.22 21.45
CA LEU A 21 20.02 -39.83 21.90
C LEU A 21 18.99 -38.98 21.18
N THR A 22 17.91 -38.64 21.91
CA THR A 22 16.97 -37.63 21.47
C THR A 22 17.63 -36.26 21.59
N ALA A 23 18.22 -35.77 20.51
CA ALA A 23 18.71 -34.41 20.42
C ALA A 23 17.52 -33.46 20.38
N CYS A 24 17.25 -32.78 21.50
CA CYS A 24 16.38 -31.59 21.53
C CYS A 24 17.06 -30.50 20.68
N ALA A 25 16.65 -30.38 19.42
CA ALA A 25 16.97 -29.21 18.62
C ALA A 25 16.13 -28.03 19.13
N PRO A 26 16.73 -26.87 19.44
CA PRO A 26 15.93 -25.68 19.73
C PRO A 26 15.17 -25.31 18.48
N HIS A 27 13.83 -25.31 18.58
CA HIS A 27 12.97 -24.74 17.55
C HIS A 27 13.28 -23.25 17.50
N ALA A 28 14.09 -22.84 16.52
CA ALA A 28 14.15 -21.45 16.13
C ALA A 28 12.74 -21.06 15.65
N THR A 29 12.00 -20.42 16.52
CA THR A 29 10.75 -19.74 16.17
C THR A 29 11.13 -18.61 15.23
N THR A 30 11.22 -18.93 13.94
CA THR A 30 11.25 -17.91 12.90
C THR A 30 9.94 -17.14 13.06
N ALA A 31 10.01 -15.95 13.62
CA ALA A 31 8.92 -15.01 13.60
C ALA A 31 8.60 -14.74 12.14
N ARG A 32 7.67 -15.52 11.61
CA ARG A 32 7.05 -15.30 10.33
C ARG A 32 6.27 -14.01 10.50
N SER A 33 6.92 -12.88 10.13
CA SER A 33 6.23 -11.61 9.95
C SER A 33 5.01 -11.92 9.09
N ALA A 34 3.84 -11.85 9.73
CA ALA A 34 2.57 -11.99 9.05
C ALA A 34 2.44 -10.81 8.10
N GLN A 35 2.94 -10.98 6.89
CA GLN A 35 2.51 -10.20 5.75
C GLN A 35 1.07 -10.64 5.49
N SER A 36 0.13 -9.97 6.15
CA SER A 36 -1.25 -9.94 5.67
C SER A 36 -1.23 -9.19 4.35
N GLN A 37 -0.94 -9.90 3.28
CA GLN A 37 -1.21 -9.42 1.94
C GLN A 37 -2.73 -9.41 1.83
N GLY A 38 -3.35 -8.26 2.12
CA GLY A 38 -4.70 -7.98 1.68
C GLY A 38 -4.72 -8.17 0.16
N ALA A 39 -5.70 -8.90 -0.35
CA ALA A 39 -5.83 -9.16 -1.77
C ALA A 39 -6.25 -7.88 -2.50
N GLY A 40 -5.34 -6.93 -2.71
CA GLY A 40 -5.62 -5.66 -3.38
C GLY A 40 -4.49 -4.63 -3.29
N PRO A 41 -4.64 -3.47 -3.94
CA PRO A 41 -3.71 -2.35 -3.86
C PRO A 41 -3.46 -1.88 -2.43
N GLY A 42 -2.20 -1.50 -2.12
CA GLY A 42 -1.81 -1.04 -0.78
C GLY A 42 -0.55 -1.71 -0.27
N GLY A 43 -0.35 -1.67 1.04
CA GLY A 43 0.78 -2.30 1.72
C GLY A 43 1.55 -1.33 2.61
N PRO A 44 2.61 -1.82 3.28
CA PRO A 44 3.42 -1.00 4.17
C PRO A 44 4.23 0.03 3.39
N PHE A 45 4.27 1.25 3.90
CA PHE A 45 5.13 2.31 3.41
C PHE A 45 5.68 3.16 4.56
N THR A 46 6.77 3.86 4.30
CA THR A 46 7.30 4.94 5.15
C THR A 46 7.57 6.13 4.26
N LEU A 47 6.87 7.23 4.49
CA LEU A 47 6.91 8.46 3.70
C LEU A 47 7.10 9.66 4.64
N VAL A 48 7.06 10.87 4.07
CA VAL A 48 7.11 12.13 4.82
C VAL A 48 5.87 12.94 4.45
N ASN A 49 5.18 13.50 5.44
CA ASN A 49 4.03 14.35 5.19
C ASN A 49 4.44 15.79 4.81
N GLN A 50 3.46 16.60 4.43
CA GLN A 50 3.64 18.01 4.07
C GLN A 50 4.25 18.90 5.19
N ASP A 51 4.27 18.43 6.43
CA ASP A 51 4.89 19.11 7.58
C ASP A 51 6.31 18.62 7.88
N GLY A 52 6.87 17.75 7.01
CA GLY A 52 8.20 17.17 7.16
C GLY A 52 8.29 16.05 8.20
N ARG A 53 7.17 15.52 8.66
CA ARG A 53 7.12 14.44 9.65
C ARG A 53 7.09 13.07 8.98
N PRO A 54 7.90 12.10 9.45
CA PRO A 54 7.78 10.73 8.96
C PRO A 54 6.42 10.13 9.34
N VAL A 55 5.85 9.41 8.39
CA VAL A 55 4.55 8.71 8.52
C VAL A 55 4.62 7.35 7.86
N ASP A 56 3.77 6.45 8.29
CA ASP A 56 3.60 5.11 7.70
C ASP A 56 2.15 4.87 7.30
N GLN A 57 1.84 3.67 6.84
CA GLN A 57 0.48 3.27 6.41
C GLN A 57 -0.58 3.40 7.52
N SER A 58 -0.21 3.60 8.77
CA SER A 58 -1.18 3.82 9.86
C SER A 58 -1.97 5.11 9.70
N VAL A 59 -1.51 6.07 8.88
CA VAL A 59 -2.26 7.29 8.54
C VAL A 59 -3.57 7.01 7.81
N LEU A 60 -3.73 5.81 7.26
CA LEU A 60 -4.97 5.37 6.62
C LEU A 60 -6.00 4.81 7.63
N LYS A 61 -5.59 4.56 8.89
CA LYS A 61 -6.46 3.96 9.89
C LYS A 61 -7.40 4.98 10.54
N GLY A 62 -8.59 4.50 10.90
CA GLY A 62 -9.61 5.28 11.60
C GLY A 62 -10.47 6.18 10.71
N LYS A 63 -10.15 6.26 9.41
CA LYS A 63 -10.93 7.03 8.43
C LYS A 63 -11.00 6.30 7.09
N TRP A 64 -12.05 6.53 6.36
CA TRP A 64 -12.09 6.23 4.95
C TRP A 64 -11.10 7.12 4.21
N SER A 65 -10.25 6.54 3.38
CA SER A 65 -9.17 7.29 2.71
C SER A 65 -9.27 7.11 1.20
N VAL A 66 -9.36 8.22 0.48
CA VAL A 66 -9.20 8.22 -0.98
C VAL A 66 -7.72 8.50 -1.27
N VAL A 67 -6.98 7.48 -1.69
CA VAL A 67 -5.56 7.60 -2.04
C VAL A 67 -5.45 7.91 -3.53
N PHE A 68 -4.74 8.99 -3.84
CA PHE A 68 -4.51 9.48 -5.19
C PHE A 68 -3.02 9.76 -5.42
N PHE A 69 -2.48 9.22 -6.52
CA PHE A 69 -1.11 9.45 -6.95
C PHE A 69 -1.06 10.54 -8.01
N GLY A 70 -0.15 11.50 -7.86
CA GLY A 70 0.00 12.62 -8.77
C GLY A 70 1.25 13.43 -8.46
N TYR A 71 1.33 14.67 -8.95
CA TYR A 71 2.46 15.56 -8.68
C TYR A 71 2.04 17.02 -8.76
N THR A 72 2.77 17.92 -8.07
CA THR A 72 2.35 19.33 -7.93
C THR A 72 2.49 20.14 -9.22
N PHE A 73 3.36 19.73 -10.14
CA PHE A 73 3.59 20.35 -11.44
C PHE A 73 2.66 19.81 -12.54
N CYS A 74 1.69 18.98 -12.21
CA CYS A 74 0.69 18.51 -13.17
C CYS A 74 -0.18 19.69 -13.64
N PRO A 75 -0.24 19.97 -14.97
CA PRO A 75 -0.87 21.19 -15.45
C PRO A 75 -2.41 21.15 -15.42
N ASP A 76 -3.03 19.96 -15.40
CA ASP A 76 -4.48 19.83 -15.60
C ASP A 76 -5.10 18.73 -14.76
N PHE A 77 -4.68 17.49 -14.88
CA PHE A 77 -5.37 16.32 -14.33
C PHE A 77 -5.43 16.36 -12.79
N CYS A 78 -4.29 16.52 -12.12
CA CYS A 78 -4.23 16.48 -10.66
C CYS A 78 -5.04 17.59 -9.99
N PRO A 79 -4.93 18.88 -10.39
CA PRO A 79 -5.75 19.93 -9.78
C PRO A 79 -7.24 19.75 -10.08
N THR A 80 -7.62 19.22 -11.25
CA THR A 80 -9.02 18.93 -11.61
C THR A 80 -9.57 17.81 -10.72
N THR A 81 -8.88 16.70 -10.58
CA THR A 81 -9.26 15.57 -9.72
C THR A 81 -9.38 16.01 -8.25
N LEU A 82 -8.40 16.75 -7.73
CA LEU A 82 -8.46 17.24 -6.34
C LEU A 82 -9.60 18.24 -6.12
N THR A 83 -9.94 19.07 -7.12
CA THR A 83 -11.09 19.96 -7.05
C THR A 83 -12.40 19.17 -7.02
N THR A 84 -12.50 18.13 -7.84
CA THR A 84 -13.65 17.22 -7.86
C THR A 84 -13.83 16.52 -6.51
N LEU A 85 -12.75 15.99 -5.96
CA LEU A 85 -12.74 15.37 -4.63
C LEU A 85 -13.09 16.39 -3.53
N GLY A 86 -12.66 17.65 -3.63
CA GLY A 86 -13.05 18.71 -2.70
C GLY A 86 -14.57 18.90 -2.67
N LYS A 87 -15.19 19.00 -3.83
CA LYS A 87 -16.66 19.09 -3.96
C LYS A 87 -17.37 17.83 -3.47
N ALA A 88 -16.82 16.65 -3.77
CA ALA A 88 -17.37 15.38 -3.29
C ALA A 88 -17.33 15.30 -1.76
N MET A 89 -16.22 15.69 -1.14
CA MET A 89 -16.09 15.73 0.32
C MET A 89 -17.08 16.74 0.96
N ASP A 90 -17.28 17.89 0.36
CA ASP A 90 -18.28 18.86 0.85
C ASP A 90 -19.72 18.28 0.77
N GLN A 91 -20.04 17.48 -0.24
CA GLN A 91 -21.34 16.80 -0.39
C GLN A 91 -21.57 15.66 0.62
N LEU A 92 -20.51 15.09 1.20
CA LEU A 92 -20.66 14.11 2.28
C LEU A 92 -21.25 14.73 3.57
N GLY A 93 -21.21 16.06 3.70
CA GLY A 93 -21.72 16.76 4.87
C GLY A 93 -21.02 16.31 6.16
N PRO A 94 -21.78 15.95 7.22
CA PRO A 94 -21.20 15.51 8.48
C PRO A 94 -20.28 14.26 8.36
N LYS A 95 -20.54 13.38 7.39
CA LYS A 95 -19.72 12.19 7.16
C LYS A 95 -18.30 12.52 6.67
N ALA A 96 -18.04 13.73 6.17
CA ALA A 96 -16.72 14.15 5.72
C ALA A 96 -15.66 14.13 6.84
N SER A 97 -16.06 14.19 8.13
CA SER A 97 -15.15 14.04 9.27
C SER A 97 -14.49 12.66 9.33
N ASP A 98 -15.18 11.64 8.82
CA ASP A 98 -14.75 10.24 8.84
C ASP A 98 -14.06 9.83 7.52
N ALA A 99 -13.81 10.80 6.63
CA ALA A 99 -13.13 10.63 5.37
C ALA A 99 -11.93 11.58 5.23
N GLN A 100 -10.94 11.18 4.44
CA GLN A 100 -9.79 11.99 4.08
C GLN A 100 -9.33 11.69 2.64
N VAL A 101 -8.57 12.62 2.06
CA VAL A 101 -7.82 12.38 0.82
C VAL A 101 -6.34 12.26 1.15
N VAL A 102 -5.66 11.27 0.61
CA VAL A 102 -4.22 11.08 0.76
C VAL A 102 -3.58 11.23 -0.62
N PHE A 103 -2.93 12.36 -0.83
CA PHE A 103 -2.24 12.68 -2.08
C PHE A 103 -0.76 12.27 -1.96
N ILE A 104 -0.35 11.28 -2.73
CA ILE A 104 1.03 10.75 -2.73
C ILE A 104 1.72 11.21 -4.00
N THR A 105 2.84 11.93 -3.87
CA THR A 105 3.59 12.35 -5.05
C THR A 105 4.26 11.18 -5.76
N ILE A 106 4.34 11.29 -7.10
CA ILE A 106 5.17 10.44 -7.94
C ILE A 106 6.42 11.18 -8.45
N ASP A 107 6.61 12.44 -8.02
CA ASP A 107 7.73 13.29 -8.40
C ASP A 107 8.45 13.88 -7.18
N PRO A 108 9.09 13.04 -6.35
CA PRO A 108 9.74 13.50 -5.13
C PRO A 108 10.95 14.41 -5.38
N GLU A 109 11.44 14.51 -6.62
CA GLU A 109 12.52 15.44 -6.97
C GLU A 109 12.08 16.90 -6.86
N ARG A 110 10.84 17.23 -7.26
CA ARG A 110 10.25 18.57 -7.18
C ARG A 110 9.33 18.75 -5.98
N ASP A 111 8.65 17.68 -5.57
CA ASP A 111 7.60 17.71 -4.56
C ASP A 111 8.16 17.43 -3.16
N ASN A 112 8.98 18.36 -2.64
CA ASN A 112 9.39 18.32 -1.25
C ASN A 112 8.22 18.68 -0.29
N PRO A 113 8.34 18.51 1.03
CA PRO A 113 7.26 18.82 1.98
C PRO A 113 6.69 20.22 1.84
N ALA A 114 7.52 21.23 1.61
CA ALA A 114 7.08 22.64 1.47
C ALA A 114 6.28 22.84 0.18
N ALA A 115 6.69 22.25 -0.95
CA ALA A 115 5.96 22.28 -2.20
C ALA A 115 4.60 21.58 -2.07
N MET A 116 4.58 20.38 -1.44
CA MET A 116 3.36 19.64 -1.13
C MET A 116 2.40 20.47 -0.27
N LYS A 117 2.90 21.09 0.80
CA LYS A 117 2.10 21.94 1.70
C LYS A 117 1.48 23.10 0.95
N SER A 118 2.27 23.81 0.14
CA SER A 118 1.78 24.91 -0.68
C SER A 118 0.68 24.48 -1.64
N TYR A 119 0.90 23.37 -2.34
CA TYR A 119 -0.04 22.86 -3.34
C TYR A 119 -1.37 22.46 -2.74
N ILE A 120 -1.36 21.62 -1.69
CA ILE A 120 -2.60 21.14 -1.08
C ILE A 120 -3.34 22.18 -0.25
N SER A 121 -2.77 23.37 -0.02
CA SER A 121 -3.42 24.48 0.69
C SER A 121 -4.50 25.18 -0.13
N SER A 122 -4.73 24.78 -1.38
CA SER A 122 -5.77 25.34 -2.24
C SER A 122 -7.16 25.21 -1.61
N ARG A 123 -7.94 26.30 -1.61
CA ARG A 123 -9.28 26.36 -0.99
C ARG A 123 -10.32 25.47 -1.68
N VAL A 124 -10.05 25.06 -2.93
CA VAL A 124 -10.96 24.21 -3.71
C VAL A 124 -10.66 22.73 -3.55
N PHE A 125 -9.54 22.38 -2.88
CA PHE A 125 -9.17 21.01 -2.58
C PHE A 125 -9.83 20.50 -1.29
N PRO A 126 -9.84 19.20 -1.04
CA PRO A 126 -10.41 18.65 0.19
C PRO A 126 -9.78 19.26 1.45
N LYS A 127 -10.60 19.65 2.43
CA LYS A 127 -10.10 20.21 3.71
C LYS A 127 -9.30 19.17 4.51
N ASN A 128 -9.70 17.90 4.41
CA ASN A 128 -9.05 16.77 5.05
C ASN A 128 -8.08 16.09 4.07
N ILE A 129 -7.12 16.85 3.52
CA ILE A 129 -6.10 16.32 2.62
C ILE A 129 -4.76 16.16 3.33
N LEU A 130 -4.12 15.01 3.14
CA LEU A 130 -2.78 14.68 3.59
C LEU A 130 -1.89 14.54 2.36
N GLY A 131 -0.85 15.36 2.25
CA GLY A 131 0.15 15.28 1.18
C GLY A 131 1.36 14.47 1.63
N LEU A 132 1.76 13.47 0.85
CA LEU A 132 2.87 12.59 1.16
C LEU A 132 3.95 12.65 0.09
N THR A 133 5.19 12.71 0.53
CA THR A 133 6.41 12.67 -0.29
C THR A 133 7.44 11.76 0.36
N GLY A 134 8.61 11.59 -0.25
CA GLY A 134 9.68 10.77 0.28
C GLY A 134 10.88 10.73 -0.66
N THR A 135 11.77 9.77 -0.45
CA THR A 135 12.84 9.49 -1.41
C THR A 135 12.28 8.79 -2.66
N PRO A 136 12.96 8.86 -3.81
CA PRO A 136 12.55 8.11 -5.00
C PRO A 136 12.33 6.62 -4.75
N ALA A 137 13.15 6.00 -3.90
CA ALA A 137 13.01 4.58 -3.54
C ALA A 137 11.73 4.31 -2.72
N GLN A 138 11.37 5.20 -1.80
CA GLN A 138 10.14 5.09 -1.01
C GLN A 138 8.90 5.27 -1.89
N ILE A 139 8.93 6.24 -2.80
CA ILE A 139 7.85 6.45 -3.77
C ILE A 139 7.70 5.24 -4.70
N ALA A 140 8.80 4.69 -5.22
CA ALA A 140 8.76 3.48 -6.04
C ALA A 140 8.15 2.28 -5.28
N GLN A 141 8.48 2.13 -3.99
CA GLN A 141 7.93 1.07 -3.15
C GLN A 141 6.41 1.22 -2.97
N VAL A 142 5.92 2.39 -2.60
CA VAL A 142 4.49 2.60 -2.39
C VAL A 142 3.71 2.52 -3.70
N ALA A 143 4.21 3.09 -4.79
CA ALA A 143 3.61 3.00 -6.12
C ALA A 143 3.47 1.53 -6.57
N LYS A 144 4.51 0.71 -6.35
CA LYS A 144 4.46 -0.74 -6.61
C LYS A 144 3.38 -1.43 -5.79
N GLY A 145 3.22 -1.08 -4.50
CA GLY A 145 2.20 -1.65 -3.63
C GLY A 145 0.77 -1.36 -4.10
N TYR A 146 0.55 -0.21 -4.71
CA TYR A 146 -0.73 0.19 -5.29
C TYR A 146 -0.88 -0.20 -6.77
N GLY A 147 0.14 -0.77 -7.41
CA GLY A 147 0.12 -1.09 -8.84
C GLY A 147 0.12 0.16 -9.73
N VAL A 148 0.65 1.27 -9.25
CA VAL A 148 0.74 2.53 -9.98
C VAL A 148 1.96 2.52 -10.89
N TYR A 149 1.73 2.67 -12.18
CA TYR A 149 2.77 3.00 -13.15
C TYR A 149 3.04 4.50 -13.12
N TYR A 150 4.31 4.90 -13.24
CA TYR A 150 4.70 6.29 -13.49
C TYR A 150 6.05 6.34 -14.21
N GLN A 151 6.22 7.35 -15.06
CA GLN A 151 7.44 7.59 -15.82
C GLN A 151 7.67 9.07 -16.03
N LYS A 152 8.94 9.48 -15.95
CA LYS A 152 9.38 10.85 -16.27
C LYS A 152 9.48 11.00 -17.77
N GLU A 153 8.79 12.00 -18.31
CA GLU A 153 8.79 12.35 -19.73
C GLU A 153 9.44 13.71 -19.97
N GLY A 154 10.48 13.73 -20.82
CA GLY A 154 11.25 14.93 -21.09
C GLY A 154 12.47 15.10 -20.20
N THR A 155 13.13 16.25 -20.33
CA THR A 155 14.38 16.58 -19.64
C THR A 155 14.37 18.02 -19.10
N GLY A 156 15.36 18.36 -18.25
CA GLY A 156 15.46 19.70 -17.65
C GLY A 156 14.41 19.93 -16.56
N SER A 157 13.97 21.16 -16.39
CA SER A 157 13.01 21.55 -15.34
C SER A 157 11.54 21.46 -15.77
N THR A 158 11.28 21.28 -17.06
CA THR A 158 9.93 21.30 -17.66
C THR A 158 9.36 19.91 -17.96
N TYR A 159 10.01 18.84 -17.46
CA TYR A 159 9.51 17.49 -17.66
C TYR A 159 8.12 17.29 -17.06
N THR A 160 7.38 16.35 -17.61
CA THR A 160 6.11 15.85 -17.08
C THR A 160 6.24 14.44 -16.53
N MET A 161 5.25 13.98 -15.79
CA MET A 161 5.16 12.60 -15.35
C MET A 161 3.95 11.96 -16.02
N ASP A 162 4.19 10.89 -16.79
CA ASP A 162 3.12 9.99 -17.21
C ASP A 162 2.81 9.00 -16.07
N HIS A 163 1.55 8.79 -15.76
CA HIS A 163 1.18 7.89 -14.67
C HIS A 163 -0.24 7.34 -14.76
N SER A 164 -0.47 6.23 -14.07
CA SER A 164 -1.81 5.69 -13.87
C SER A 164 -2.68 6.65 -13.09
N VAL A 165 -3.93 6.83 -13.54
CA VAL A 165 -4.93 7.66 -12.86
C VAL A 165 -5.96 6.74 -12.22
N ALA A 166 -5.90 6.59 -10.90
CA ALA A 166 -6.86 5.81 -10.14
C ALA A 166 -7.05 6.41 -8.75
N LEU A 167 -8.29 6.40 -8.27
CA LEU A 167 -8.64 6.79 -6.90
C LEU A 167 -8.88 5.50 -6.11
N TYR A 168 -7.99 5.19 -5.18
CA TYR A 168 -8.08 3.99 -4.34
C TYR A 168 -8.85 4.32 -3.07
N LEU A 169 -9.98 3.65 -2.85
CA LEU A 169 -10.72 3.77 -1.61
C LEU A 169 -10.22 2.73 -0.62
N MET A 170 -9.75 3.21 0.53
CA MET A 170 -9.30 2.40 1.65
C MET A 170 -10.29 2.53 2.79
N ASP A 171 -10.62 1.42 3.43
CA ASP A 171 -11.49 1.39 4.59
C ASP A 171 -10.80 1.89 5.88
N PRO A 172 -11.53 2.06 7.00
CA PRO A 172 -10.94 2.52 8.26
C PRO A 172 -9.92 1.56 8.90
N SER A 173 -9.78 0.34 8.43
CA SER A 173 -8.68 -0.55 8.83
C SER A 173 -7.38 -0.27 8.08
N GLY A 174 -7.47 0.50 7.00
CA GLY A 174 -6.41 0.75 6.03
C GLY A 174 -6.31 -0.32 4.93
N ALA A 175 -7.32 -1.17 4.79
CA ALA A 175 -7.40 -2.17 3.73
C ALA A 175 -8.04 -1.58 2.46
N PHE A 176 -7.68 -2.15 1.32
CA PHE A 176 -8.27 -1.77 0.03
C PHE A 176 -9.75 -2.17 -0.02
N HIS A 177 -10.62 -1.22 -0.28
CA HIS A 177 -12.05 -1.42 -0.45
C HIS A 177 -12.46 -1.47 -1.92
N GLY A 178 -11.90 -0.58 -2.76
CA GLY A 178 -12.23 -0.51 -4.18
C GLY A 178 -11.54 0.65 -4.88
N VAL A 179 -11.84 0.80 -6.18
CA VAL A 179 -11.42 1.95 -6.99
C VAL A 179 -12.66 2.81 -7.25
N ILE A 180 -12.52 4.10 -7.02
CA ILE A 180 -13.53 5.09 -7.43
C ILE A 180 -13.21 5.46 -8.88
N PRO A 181 -14.09 5.20 -9.86
CA PRO A 181 -13.90 5.67 -11.22
C PRO A 181 -13.86 7.21 -11.24
N ASP A 182 -12.97 7.77 -12.05
CA ASP A 182 -12.94 9.21 -12.26
C ASP A 182 -14.29 9.67 -12.82
N GLY A 183 -14.94 10.65 -12.15
CA GLY A 183 -16.29 11.04 -12.47
C GLY A 183 -16.67 12.41 -11.90
N PRO A 184 -17.93 12.83 -12.06
CA PRO A 184 -18.41 14.06 -11.47
C PRO A 184 -18.49 13.96 -9.93
N PRO A 185 -18.40 15.09 -9.21
CA PRO A 185 -18.32 15.12 -7.75
C PRO A 185 -19.47 14.40 -7.02
N ASP A 186 -20.68 14.44 -7.57
CA ASP A 186 -21.85 13.77 -7.01
C ASP A 186 -21.75 12.23 -7.10
N LEU A 187 -21.12 11.72 -8.15
CA LEU A 187 -20.84 10.28 -8.28
C LEU A 187 -19.80 9.82 -7.26
N ASP A 188 -18.70 10.57 -7.13
CA ASP A 188 -17.65 10.27 -6.15
C ASP A 188 -18.20 10.31 -4.73
N ALA A 189 -18.95 11.36 -4.38
CA ALA A 189 -19.59 11.48 -3.07
C ALA A 189 -20.55 10.32 -2.78
N LYS A 190 -21.36 9.92 -3.78
CA LYS A 190 -22.29 8.78 -3.67
C LYS A 190 -21.55 7.47 -3.42
N GLN A 191 -20.45 7.21 -4.14
CA GLN A 191 -19.67 5.98 -3.98
C GLN A 191 -18.99 5.92 -2.61
N ILE A 192 -18.35 7.02 -2.17
CA ILE A 192 -17.75 7.12 -0.84
C ILE A 192 -18.81 6.93 0.23
N SER A 193 -19.95 7.63 0.14
CA SER A 193 -21.04 7.53 1.11
C SER A 193 -21.67 6.13 1.16
N ALA A 194 -21.78 5.44 0.04
CA ALA A 194 -22.27 4.07 -0.03
C ALA A 194 -21.33 3.09 0.68
N ALA A 195 -20.02 3.20 0.44
CA ALA A 195 -19.00 2.42 1.13
C ALA A 195 -19.06 2.64 2.66
N MET A 196 -19.14 3.90 3.10
CA MET A 196 -19.24 4.27 4.51
C MET A 196 -20.51 3.77 5.20
N SER A 197 -21.56 3.45 4.45
CA SER A 197 -22.86 2.99 5.01
C SER A 197 -22.99 1.48 5.03
N GLY A 198 -22.15 0.75 4.28
CA GLY A 198 -22.12 -0.72 4.21
C GLY A 198 -21.04 -1.35 5.08
N ALA A 199 -20.28 -0.56 5.81
CA ALA A 199 -19.20 -1.01 6.69
C ALA A 199 -19.69 -1.35 8.09
#